data_6fe90d990f29d13a004bc4e5c5edcc8f
#
_entry.id   6fe90d990f29d13a004bc4e5c5edcc8f
#
_cell.length_a   1.000
_cell.length_b   1.000
_cell.length_c   1.000
_cell.angle_alpha   90.00
_cell.angle_beta   90.00
_cell.angle_gamma   90.00
#
_symmetry.space_group_name_H-M   'P 1'
#
loop_
_entity.id
_entity.type
_entity.pdbx_description
1 polymer ?
#
loop_
_entity_poly.entity_id
_entity_poly.type
_entity_poly.pdbx_seq_one_letter_code
_entity_poly.pdbx_strand_id
1 'polypeptide(L)'
;KAMVHRPPILVLDEPTAGVDVQLRQNLWNNIKALNRQGVTIILTTHLMYEAEEMCNKIAIINKGNLIALDTTENLLDRIKTKKIIFKVKKINTINLEGLNGIKFSHNSNNEITALYEKKKHKIDQIINKVKNAGMEIYDISTDEGNLEDVFIDLTKS
;
A
#
# COMPACT_ATOMS: atom_id res chain seq x y z
N LYS A 1 -2.84 -28.92 -13.20
CA LYS A 1 -2.81 -30.35 -12.73
C LYS A 1 -3.17 -30.46 -11.25
N ALA A 2 -2.64 -29.63 -10.34
CA ALA A 2 -2.90 -29.70 -8.89
C ALA A 2 -4.40 -29.60 -8.48
N MET A 3 -5.23 -28.94 -9.29
CA MET A 3 -6.67 -28.71 -9.00
C MET A 3 -7.60 -29.86 -9.38
N VAL A 4 -7.12 -30.89 -10.11
CA VAL A 4 -7.97 -31.98 -10.64
C VAL A 4 -8.61 -32.79 -9.52
N HIS A 5 -7.94 -32.94 -8.38
CA HIS A 5 -8.40 -33.75 -7.25
C HIS A 5 -9.17 -32.96 -6.18
N ARG A 6 -9.48 -31.68 -6.43
CA ARG A 6 -10.18 -30.77 -5.48
C ARG A 6 -9.63 -30.85 -4.06
N PRO A 7 -8.33 -30.59 -3.85
CA PRO A 7 -7.73 -30.68 -2.54
C PRO A 7 -8.32 -29.62 -1.61
N PRO A 8 -8.43 -29.88 -0.30
CA PRO A 8 -8.88 -28.89 0.68
C PRO A 8 -7.85 -27.77 0.89
N ILE A 9 -6.59 -28.02 0.56
CA ILE A 9 -5.48 -27.06 0.67
C ILE A 9 -4.72 -27.07 -0.66
N LEU A 10 -4.49 -25.89 -1.22
CA LEU A 10 -3.70 -25.68 -2.43
C LEU A 10 -2.49 -24.80 -2.11
N VAL A 11 -1.30 -25.30 -2.38
CA VAL A 11 -0.05 -24.56 -2.23
C VAL A 11 0.46 -24.14 -3.59
N LEU A 12 0.72 -22.85 -3.76
CA LEU A 12 1.16 -22.20 -5.00
C LEU A 12 2.48 -21.47 -4.73
N ASP A 13 3.52 -21.86 -5.43
CA ASP A 13 4.82 -21.22 -5.35
C ASP A 13 5.01 -20.28 -6.53
N GLU A 14 5.13 -18.96 -6.26
CA GLU A 14 5.29 -17.88 -7.25
C GLU A 14 4.35 -18.04 -8.47
N PRO A 15 3.01 -18.17 -8.27
CA PRO A 15 2.09 -18.64 -9.31
C PRO A 15 1.99 -17.69 -10.53
N THR A 16 2.42 -16.45 -10.38
CA THR A 16 2.34 -15.40 -11.41
C THR A 16 3.71 -14.99 -11.96
N ALA A 17 4.79 -15.62 -11.52
CA ALA A 17 6.12 -15.31 -12.00
C ALA A 17 6.24 -15.54 -13.52
N GLY A 18 6.67 -14.51 -14.26
CA GLY A 18 6.82 -14.56 -15.72
C GLY A 18 5.51 -14.62 -16.51
N VAL A 19 4.37 -14.38 -15.87
CA VAL A 19 3.04 -14.42 -16.50
C VAL A 19 2.64 -13.00 -16.95
N ASP A 20 2.10 -12.90 -18.18
CA ASP A 20 1.55 -11.63 -18.68
C ASP A 20 0.34 -11.13 -17.86
N VAL A 21 0.01 -9.85 -18.02
CA VAL A 21 -1.03 -9.18 -17.21
C VAL A 21 -2.40 -9.85 -17.35
N GLN A 22 -2.80 -10.23 -18.58
CA GLN A 22 -4.13 -10.81 -18.83
C GLN A 22 -4.24 -12.21 -18.22
N LEU A 23 -3.22 -13.02 -18.38
CA LEU A 23 -3.19 -14.37 -17.84
C LEU A 23 -3.08 -14.37 -16.31
N ARG A 24 -2.33 -13.41 -15.74
CA ARG A 24 -2.26 -13.17 -14.29
C ARG A 24 -3.65 -12.87 -13.71
N GLN A 25 -4.39 -11.96 -14.33
CA GLN A 25 -5.74 -11.62 -13.88
C GLN A 25 -6.69 -12.82 -13.90
N ASN A 26 -6.62 -13.64 -14.94
CA ASN A 26 -7.40 -14.87 -15.05
C ASN A 26 -7.03 -15.87 -13.96
N LEU A 27 -5.74 -16.02 -13.66
CA LEU A 27 -5.25 -16.89 -12.60
C LEU A 27 -5.76 -16.43 -11.23
N TRP A 28 -5.69 -15.14 -10.93
CA TRP A 28 -6.22 -14.59 -9.68
C TRP A 28 -7.73 -14.82 -9.51
N ASN A 29 -8.49 -14.60 -10.58
CA ASN A 29 -9.93 -14.86 -10.54
C ASN A 29 -10.24 -16.33 -10.23
N ASN A 30 -9.48 -17.26 -10.81
CA ASN A 30 -9.60 -18.68 -10.54
C ASN A 30 -9.24 -19.04 -9.10
N ILE A 31 -8.13 -18.48 -8.56
CA ILE A 31 -7.70 -18.69 -7.17
C ILE A 31 -8.76 -18.14 -6.20
N LYS A 32 -9.28 -16.94 -6.44
CA LYS A 32 -10.37 -16.34 -5.64
C LYS A 32 -11.64 -17.20 -5.69
N ALA A 33 -11.98 -17.77 -6.85
CA ALA A 33 -13.13 -18.65 -7.00
C ALA A 33 -12.99 -19.96 -6.20
N LEU A 34 -11.80 -20.59 -6.22
CA LEU A 34 -11.52 -21.79 -5.41
C LEU A 34 -11.60 -21.49 -3.91
N ASN A 35 -11.04 -20.38 -3.47
CA ASN A 35 -11.11 -19.97 -2.07
C ASN A 35 -12.56 -19.75 -1.60
N ARG A 36 -13.42 -19.12 -2.42
CA ARG A 36 -14.86 -18.98 -2.14
C ARG A 36 -15.58 -20.33 -2.03
N GLN A 37 -15.06 -21.37 -2.68
CA GLN A 37 -15.58 -22.76 -2.59
C GLN A 37 -15.04 -23.50 -1.35
N GLY A 38 -14.28 -22.83 -0.47
CA GLY A 38 -13.77 -23.40 0.77
C GLY A 38 -12.37 -24.01 0.67
N VAL A 39 -11.68 -23.88 -0.47
CA VAL A 39 -10.29 -24.32 -0.58
C VAL A 39 -9.38 -23.34 0.15
N THR A 40 -8.54 -23.83 1.06
CA THR A 40 -7.50 -23.03 1.68
C THR A 40 -6.35 -22.83 0.69
N ILE A 41 -5.99 -21.58 0.42
CA ILE A 41 -4.89 -21.25 -0.48
C ILE A 41 -3.68 -20.77 0.32
N ILE A 42 -2.54 -21.38 0.07
CA ILE A 42 -1.24 -20.92 0.56
C ILE A 42 -0.44 -20.54 -0.69
N LEU A 43 0.01 -19.29 -0.77
CA LEU A 43 0.85 -18.86 -1.88
C LEU A 43 2.14 -18.21 -1.37
N THR A 44 3.22 -18.39 -2.11
CA THR A 44 4.44 -17.62 -1.94
C THR A 44 4.55 -16.62 -3.08
N THR A 45 5.03 -15.43 -2.78
CA THR A 45 5.33 -14.40 -3.78
C THR A 45 6.34 -13.40 -3.22
N HIS A 46 7.16 -12.83 -4.07
CA HIS A 46 7.98 -11.67 -3.75
C HIS A 46 7.32 -10.34 -4.18
N LEU A 47 6.14 -10.42 -4.78
CA LEU A 47 5.39 -9.25 -5.25
C LEU A 47 4.41 -8.80 -4.14
N MET A 48 4.79 -7.76 -3.41
CA MET A 48 4.03 -7.29 -2.23
C MET A 48 2.58 -6.94 -2.57
N TYR A 49 2.34 -6.31 -3.74
CA TYR A 49 0.99 -5.97 -4.20
C TYR A 49 0.10 -7.20 -4.42
N GLU A 50 0.67 -8.34 -4.82
CA GLU A 50 -0.10 -9.60 -4.95
C GLU A 50 -0.50 -10.14 -3.58
N ALA A 51 0.43 -10.15 -2.64
CA ALA A 51 0.14 -10.57 -1.27
C ALA A 51 -0.94 -9.68 -0.64
N GLU A 52 -0.85 -8.37 -0.83
CA GLU A 52 -1.83 -7.39 -0.33
C GLU A 52 -3.22 -7.61 -0.93
N GLU A 53 -3.31 -7.82 -2.24
CA GLU A 53 -4.58 -7.98 -2.98
C GLU A 53 -5.25 -9.35 -2.76
N MET A 54 -4.43 -10.41 -2.57
CA MET A 54 -4.91 -11.79 -2.61
C MET A 54 -5.05 -12.44 -1.24
N CYS A 55 -4.28 -12.00 -0.23
CA CYS A 55 -4.15 -12.71 1.02
C CYS A 55 -4.90 -12.02 2.16
N ASN A 56 -5.64 -12.81 2.94
CA ASN A 56 -6.26 -12.33 4.18
C ASN A 56 -5.23 -12.27 5.32
N LYS A 57 -4.20 -13.13 5.27
CA LYS A 57 -3.16 -13.26 6.29
C LYS A 57 -1.81 -13.44 5.60
N ILE A 58 -0.80 -12.74 6.08
CA ILE A 58 0.52 -12.69 5.46
C ILE A 58 1.59 -13.04 6.49
N ALA A 59 2.51 -13.92 6.08
CA ALA A 59 3.76 -14.19 6.77
C ALA A 59 4.90 -13.48 6.03
N ILE A 60 5.60 -12.58 6.70
CA ILE A 60 6.79 -11.89 6.16
C ILE A 60 8.02 -12.67 6.62
N ILE A 61 8.80 -13.15 5.64
CA ILE A 61 10.02 -13.91 5.87
C ILE A 61 11.22 -13.11 5.35
N ASN A 62 12.26 -12.96 6.15
CA ASN A 62 13.50 -12.31 5.75
C ASN A 62 14.69 -13.14 6.26
N LYS A 63 15.64 -13.44 5.37
CA LYS A 63 16.84 -14.26 5.68
C LYS A 63 16.52 -15.55 6.44
N GLY A 64 15.46 -16.24 6.04
CA GLY A 64 15.01 -17.49 6.65
C GLY A 64 14.26 -17.36 7.97
N ASN A 65 14.06 -16.14 8.49
CA ASN A 65 13.35 -15.88 9.73
C ASN A 65 11.96 -15.33 9.48
N LEU A 66 10.97 -15.78 10.26
CA LEU A 66 9.64 -15.21 10.30
C LEU A 66 9.69 -13.86 11.04
N ILE A 67 9.50 -12.77 10.32
CA ILE A 67 9.56 -11.39 10.85
C ILE A 67 8.19 -10.93 11.35
N ALA A 68 7.12 -11.29 10.65
CA ALA A 68 5.75 -10.99 11.03
C ALA A 68 4.78 -12.03 10.50
N LEU A 69 3.68 -12.23 11.23
CA LEU A 69 2.55 -13.06 10.81
C LEU A 69 1.28 -12.39 11.34
N ASP A 70 0.48 -11.81 10.46
CA ASP A 70 -0.73 -11.08 10.85
C ASP A 70 -1.73 -11.04 9.68
N THR A 71 -2.92 -10.48 9.93
CA THR A 71 -3.85 -10.14 8.84
C THR A 71 -3.26 -9.02 7.97
N THR A 72 -3.65 -8.98 6.70
CA THR A 72 -3.24 -7.92 5.78
C THR A 72 -3.60 -6.54 6.34
N GLU A 73 -4.79 -6.38 6.88
CA GLU A 73 -5.27 -5.16 7.50
C GLU A 73 -4.38 -4.71 8.68
N ASN A 74 -4.08 -5.63 9.62
CA ASN A 74 -3.22 -5.33 10.76
C ASN A 74 -1.79 -4.96 10.35
N LEU A 75 -1.27 -5.57 9.28
CA LEU A 75 0.05 -5.21 8.75
C LEU A 75 0.04 -3.80 8.16
N LEU A 76 -0.98 -3.44 7.39
CA LEU A 76 -1.13 -2.10 6.81
C LEU A 76 -1.37 -1.04 7.89
N ASP A 77 -2.06 -1.37 8.97
CA ASP A 77 -2.28 -0.47 10.12
C ASP A 77 -1.00 -0.10 10.88
N ARG A 78 0.09 -0.83 10.67
CA ARG A 78 1.42 -0.46 11.20
C ARG A 78 1.97 0.80 10.55
N ILE A 79 1.50 1.15 9.35
CA ILE A 79 1.87 2.40 8.66
C ILE A 79 1.23 3.58 9.37
N LYS A 80 2.03 4.28 10.17
CA LYS A 80 1.56 5.42 10.98
C LYS A 80 1.38 6.69 10.17
N THR A 81 2.06 6.80 9.05
CA THR A 81 2.08 8.01 8.21
C THR A 81 1.22 7.84 6.96
N LYS A 82 0.74 8.97 6.46
CA LYS A 82 -0.01 9.09 5.20
C LYS A 82 0.52 10.27 4.42
N LYS A 83 0.54 10.16 3.10
CA LYS A 83 0.89 11.27 2.20
C LYS A 83 -0.37 11.81 1.56
N ILE A 84 -0.44 13.13 1.43
CA ILE A 84 -1.38 13.82 0.55
C ILE A 84 -0.56 14.57 -0.48
N ILE A 85 -0.91 14.39 -1.74
CA ILE A 85 -0.29 15.07 -2.86
C ILE A 85 -1.31 16.05 -3.42
N PHE A 86 -0.96 17.32 -3.38
CA PHE A 86 -1.76 18.42 -3.93
C PHE A 86 -1.15 18.85 -5.26
N LYS A 87 -1.93 18.83 -6.34
CA LYS A 87 -1.54 19.50 -7.57
C LYS A 87 -2.10 20.91 -7.56
N VAL A 88 -1.22 21.88 -7.70
CA VAL A 88 -1.55 23.31 -7.63
C VAL A 88 -1.21 24.03 -8.93
N LYS A 89 -1.97 25.08 -9.30
CA LYS A 89 -1.74 25.81 -10.56
C LYS A 89 -0.40 26.51 -10.60
N LYS A 90 0.04 27.05 -9.46
CA LYS A 90 1.31 27.77 -9.35
C LYS A 90 1.85 27.68 -7.93
N ILE A 91 3.12 27.35 -7.81
CA ILE A 91 3.82 27.41 -6.52
C ILE A 91 4.43 28.79 -6.41
N ASN A 92 3.83 29.66 -5.57
CA ASN A 92 4.46 30.88 -5.11
C ASN A 92 5.39 30.53 -3.93
N THR A 93 6.20 31.49 -3.46
CA THR A 93 7.10 31.29 -2.31
C THR A 93 6.36 30.64 -1.13
N ILE A 94 6.70 29.37 -0.81
CA ILE A 94 5.93 28.55 0.10
C ILE A 94 6.42 28.76 1.51
N ASN A 95 5.62 29.41 2.37
CA ASN A 95 5.77 29.26 3.81
C ASN A 95 4.66 28.32 4.32
N LEU A 96 4.93 27.00 4.28
CA LEU A 96 4.07 25.96 4.85
C LEU A 96 4.50 25.58 6.28
N GLU A 97 5.33 26.39 6.94
CA GLU A 97 5.68 26.22 8.33
C GLU A 97 4.46 26.42 9.26
N GLY A 98 4.46 25.73 10.39
CA GLY A 98 3.46 25.98 11.43
C GLY A 98 2.39 24.90 11.64
N LEU A 99 2.54 23.69 11.02
CA LEU A 99 1.84 22.50 11.48
C LEU A 99 2.88 21.50 12.01
N ASN A 100 3.07 21.50 13.33
CA ASN A 100 4.00 20.57 13.98
C ASN A 100 3.62 19.12 13.65
N GLY A 101 4.60 18.33 13.18
CA GLY A 101 4.40 16.92 12.84
C GLY A 101 3.93 16.65 11.40
N ILE A 102 3.82 17.67 10.54
CA ILE A 102 3.59 17.52 9.12
C ILE A 102 4.83 17.97 8.36
N LYS A 103 5.35 17.10 7.49
CA LYS A 103 6.45 17.44 6.59
C LYS A 103 5.92 17.78 5.22
N PHE A 104 6.13 19.02 4.80
CA PHE A 104 5.81 19.45 3.45
C PHE A 104 7.04 19.37 2.56
N SER A 105 6.86 18.90 1.34
CA SER A 105 7.85 18.96 0.27
C SER A 105 7.16 19.37 -1.03
N HIS A 106 7.89 19.93 -1.96
CA HIS A 106 7.38 20.27 -3.28
C HIS A 106 8.33 19.76 -4.37
N ASN A 107 7.78 19.49 -5.54
CA ASN A 107 8.55 19.12 -6.71
C ASN A 107 8.41 20.18 -7.82
N SER A 108 9.18 19.98 -8.92
CA SER A 108 9.16 20.87 -10.09
C SER A 108 7.85 20.83 -10.89
N ASN A 109 6.94 19.88 -10.62
CA ASN A 109 5.70 19.70 -11.38
C ASN A 109 4.47 20.37 -10.71
N ASN A 110 4.69 21.40 -9.91
CA ASN A 110 3.63 22.07 -9.15
C ASN A 110 2.85 21.10 -8.22
N GLU A 111 3.54 20.13 -7.65
CA GLU A 111 2.99 19.23 -6.65
C GLU A 111 3.56 19.53 -5.27
N ILE A 112 2.69 19.55 -4.28
CA ILE A 112 3.02 19.68 -2.87
C ILE A 112 2.65 18.39 -2.20
N THR A 113 3.61 17.75 -1.53
CA THR A 113 3.38 16.55 -0.74
C THR A 113 3.39 16.91 0.74
N ALA A 114 2.33 16.51 1.45
CA ALA A 114 2.24 16.58 2.91
C ALA A 114 2.34 15.16 3.49
N LEU A 115 3.39 14.87 4.24
CA LEU A 115 3.56 13.63 5.01
C LEU A 115 3.17 13.90 6.46
N TYR A 116 2.20 13.15 6.99
CA TYR A 116 1.65 13.35 8.33
C TYR A 116 1.27 12.04 9.02
N GLU A 117 1.17 12.05 10.34
CA GLU A 117 0.68 10.90 11.12
C GLU A 117 -0.85 10.83 11.11
N LYS A 118 -1.40 9.68 10.66
CA LYS A 118 -2.85 9.44 10.51
C LYS A 118 -3.67 9.79 11.77
N LYS A 119 -3.14 9.48 12.96
CA LYS A 119 -3.85 9.67 14.25
C LYS A 119 -3.74 11.07 14.84
N LYS A 120 -2.79 11.89 14.37
CA LYS A 120 -2.50 13.22 14.96
C LYS A 120 -3.12 14.37 14.18
N HIS A 121 -3.38 14.20 12.89
CA HIS A 121 -3.78 15.28 12.01
C HIS A 121 -5.01 14.92 11.19
N LYS A 122 -5.89 15.91 11.01
CA LYS A 122 -7.07 15.80 10.15
C LYS A 122 -6.74 16.36 8.76
N ILE A 123 -7.26 15.72 7.72
CA ILE A 123 -7.02 16.09 6.32
C ILE A 123 -7.49 17.53 6.03
N ASP A 124 -8.62 17.94 6.59
CA ASP A 124 -9.17 19.29 6.43
C ASP A 124 -8.20 20.39 6.88
N GLN A 125 -7.48 20.17 7.99
CA GLN A 125 -6.46 21.11 8.48
C GLN A 125 -5.31 21.26 7.49
N ILE A 126 -4.88 20.16 6.86
CA ILE A 126 -3.80 20.15 5.87
C ILE A 126 -4.24 20.87 4.60
N ILE A 127 -5.45 20.58 4.11
CA ILE A 127 -6.02 21.24 2.94
C ILE A 127 -6.15 22.76 3.17
N ASN A 128 -6.69 23.15 4.33
CA ASN A 128 -6.85 24.57 4.67
C ASN A 128 -5.50 25.29 4.79
N LYS A 129 -4.46 24.61 5.30
CA LYS A 129 -3.11 25.19 5.36
C LYS A 129 -2.56 25.50 3.96
N VAL A 130 -2.71 24.56 3.02
CA VAL A 130 -2.26 24.74 1.63
C VAL A 130 -3.04 25.87 0.95
N LYS A 131 -4.37 25.92 1.14
CA LYS A 131 -5.22 27.01 0.61
C LYS A 131 -4.86 28.38 1.20
N ASN A 132 -4.67 28.45 2.52
CA ASN A 132 -4.32 29.70 3.20
C ASN A 132 -2.91 30.20 2.84
N ALA A 133 -2.04 29.34 2.36
CA ALA A 133 -0.76 29.72 1.75
C ALA A 133 -0.90 30.32 0.33
N GLY A 134 -2.14 30.57 -0.13
CA GLY A 134 -2.43 31.19 -1.41
C GLY A 134 -2.37 30.24 -2.61
N MET A 135 -2.47 28.93 -2.39
CA MET A 135 -2.36 27.94 -3.45
C MET A 135 -3.73 27.51 -3.97
N GLU A 136 -3.90 27.56 -5.28
CA GLU A 136 -5.08 27.06 -5.95
C GLU A 136 -4.91 25.57 -6.26
N ILE A 137 -5.59 24.73 -5.48
CA ILE A 137 -5.57 23.28 -5.62
C ILE A 137 -6.57 22.88 -6.70
N TYR A 138 -6.14 22.08 -7.69
CA TYR A 138 -7.03 21.56 -8.72
C TYR A 138 -7.16 20.01 -8.68
N ASP A 139 -6.23 19.31 -7.99
CA ASP A 139 -6.31 17.89 -7.82
C ASP A 139 -5.68 17.47 -6.48
N ILE A 140 -6.22 16.43 -5.86
CA ILE A 140 -5.72 15.86 -4.60
C ILE A 140 -5.70 14.35 -4.75
N SER A 141 -4.56 13.74 -4.48
CA SER A 141 -4.42 12.29 -4.32
C SER A 141 -3.84 11.95 -2.95
N THR A 142 -4.16 10.75 -2.47
CA THR A 142 -3.64 10.26 -1.19
C THR A 142 -2.88 8.96 -1.40
N ASP A 143 -1.79 8.80 -0.66
CA ASP A 143 -1.02 7.58 -0.58
C ASP A 143 -1.00 7.14 0.89
N GLU A 144 -1.62 6.00 1.16
CA GLU A 144 -1.75 5.46 2.52
C GLU A 144 -0.59 4.55 2.91
N GLY A 145 0.34 4.36 1.97
CA GLY A 145 1.36 3.34 2.05
C GLY A 145 0.82 1.95 1.68
N ASN A 146 1.70 1.00 1.51
CA ASN A 146 1.39 -0.35 1.06
C ASN A 146 2.23 -1.39 1.83
N LEU A 147 2.04 -2.66 1.53
CA LEU A 147 2.77 -3.75 2.19
C LEU A 147 4.29 -3.67 1.98
N GLU A 148 4.75 -3.05 0.89
CA GLU A 148 6.19 -2.82 0.64
C GLU A 148 6.78 -1.87 1.69
N ASP A 149 6.05 -0.81 2.07
CA ASP A 149 6.48 0.11 3.13
C ASP A 149 6.58 -0.63 4.49
N VAL A 150 5.63 -1.53 4.78
CA VAL A 150 5.66 -2.38 5.99
C VAL A 150 6.87 -3.29 5.96
N PHE A 151 7.13 -3.95 4.83
CA PHE A 151 8.28 -4.84 4.67
C PHE A 151 9.60 -4.11 4.88
N ILE A 152 9.75 -2.94 4.25
CA ILE A 152 10.94 -2.11 4.39
C ILE A 152 11.14 -1.69 5.85
N ASP A 153 10.08 -1.28 6.55
CA ASP A 153 10.17 -0.85 7.94
C ASP A 153 10.59 -1.99 8.88
N LEU A 154 10.02 -3.19 8.68
CA LEU A 154 10.32 -4.37 9.47
C LEU A 154 11.72 -4.98 9.19
N THR A 155 12.30 -4.70 8.03
CA THR A 155 13.58 -5.28 7.60
C THR A 155 14.77 -4.32 7.70
N LYS A 156 14.55 -3.06 8.07
CA LYS A 156 15.58 -2.02 8.27
C LYS A 156 16.44 -2.21 9.52
N SER A 157 16.29 -3.32 10.25
CA SER A 157 17.05 -3.63 11.49
C SER A 157 18.35 -4.34 11.20
#